data_10bfa86544cb04ab7e9f25f0dbadbee4
#
_entry.id   10bfa86544cb04ab7e9f25f0dbadbee4
#
_cell.length_a   1.000
_cell.length_b   1.000
_cell.length_c   1.000
_cell.angle_alpha   90.00
_cell.angle_beta   90.00
_cell.angle_gamma   90.00
#
_symmetry.space_group_name_H-M   'P 1'
#
loop_
_entity.id
_entity.type
_entity.pdbx_description
1 polymer ?
#
loop_
_entity_poly.entity_id
_entity_poly.type
_entity_poly.pdbx_seq_one_letter_code
_entity_poly.pdbx_strand_id
1 'polypeptide(L)'
;MKKILSIICTMLIAFGASAQQKSKTLVAYFSASGVTAKVAKQISEAAKADLYEITPKVKYSSADLNWRDKQSRSSVEMKDKNSRPEMAENISSVDQYETIYIGFPVWWDVAPHIINTFIEANKLEGKTIIPFATSGGSSIRNSVKDLRSTYPNLTIKDGQLLNYPTKSEIESFVK
;
A
#
# COMPACT_ATOMS: atom_id res chain seq x y z
N MET A 1 -49.29 60.49 0.99
CA MET A 1 -47.88 60.20 1.00
C MET A 1 -47.64 58.75 1.43
N LYS A 2 -47.54 57.82 0.50
CA LYS A 2 -47.32 56.36 0.80
C LYS A 2 -45.86 56.07 0.58
N LYS A 3 -45.11 55.70 1.62
CA LYS A 3 -43.73 55.25 1.55
C LYS A 3 -43.70 53.78 1.17
N ILE A 4 -43.15 53.47 0.02
CA ILE A 4 -42.92 52.10 -0.44
C ILE A 4 -41.54 51.68 0.12
N LEU A 5 -41.55 50.70 1.03
CA LEU A 5 -40.37 50.13 1.61
C LEU A 5 -39.91 48.95 0.71
N SER A 6 -38.85 49.16 -0.03
CA SER A 6 -38.28 48.13 -0.92
C SER A 6 -37.40 47.22 -0.09
N ILE A 7 -37.81 45.96 0.11
CA ILE A 7 -37.01 44.91 0.77
C ILE A 7 -36.17 44.24 -0.31
N ILE A 8 -34.87 44.54 -0.34
CA ILE A 8 -33.88 43.83 -1.15
C ILE A 8 -33.51 42.55 -0.41
N CYS A 9 -34.04 41.41 -0.89
CA CYS A 9 -33.68 40.12 -0.38
C CYS A 9 -32.36 39.66 -1.05
N THR A 10 -31.24 39.80 -0.33
CA THR A 10 -29.93 39.36 -0.78
C THR A 10 -29.84 37.86 -0.57
N MET A 11 -30.02 37.05 -1.62
CA MET A 11 -29.71 35.63 -1.60
C MET A 11 -28.19 35.44 -1.52
N LEU A 12 -27.67 35.06 -0.37
CA LEU A 12 -26.35 34.49 -0.19
C LEU A 12 -26.35 33.08 -0.77
N ILE A 13 -25.81 32.92 -1.97
CA ILE A 13 -25.47 31.61 -2.54
C ILE A 13 -24.19 31.16 -1.82
N ALA A 14 -24.34 30.32 -0.80
CA ALA A 14 -23.21 29.62 -0.19
C ALA A 14 -22.69 28.61 -1.20
N PHE A 15 -21.61 28.94 -1.91
CA PHE A 15 -20.80 27.95 -2.60
C PHE A 15 -20.17 27.06 -1.54
N GLY A 16 -20.81 25.93 -1.27
CA GLY A 16 -20.22 24.85 -0.49
C GLY A 16 -19.03 24.31 -1.29
N ALA A 17 -17.83 24.76 -0.96
CA ALA A 17 -16.62 24.05 -1.35
C ALA A 17 -16.71 22.65 -0.74
N SER A 18 -17.06 21.65 -1.54
CA SER A 18 -16.96 20.24 -1.17
C SER A 18 -15.48 19.99 -0.93
N ALA A 19 -15.04 20.10 0.33
CA ALA A 19 -13.72 19.65 0.72
C ALA A 19 -13.67 18.15 0.39
N GLN A 20 -12.91 17.80 -0.63
CA GLN A 20 -12.67 16.42 -1.02
C GLN A 20 -12.10 15.74 0.22
N GLN A 21 -12.90 14.90 0.87
CA GLN A 21 -12.51 14.20 2.08
C GLN A 21 -11.33 13.30 1.68
N LYS A 22 -10.11 13.62 2.18
CA LYS A 22 -8.93 12.82 1.94
C LYS A 22 -9.22 11.38 2.37
N SER A 23 -8.84 10.42 1.54
CA SER A 23 -8.98 9.01 1.86
C SER A 23 -8.25 8.71 3.18
N LYS A 24 -8.92 7.97 4.07
CA LYS A 24 -8.29 7.43 5.28
C LYS A 24 -7.57 6.12 5.03
N THR A 25 -7.50 5.71 3.79
CA THR A 25 -6.95 4.44 3.33
C THR A 25 -5.83 4.67 2.33
N LEU A 26 -4.72 3.97 2.52
CA LEU A 26 -3.57 3.94 1.63
C LEU A 26 -3.40 2.53 1.06
N VAL A 27 -3.04 2.44 -0.21
CA VAL A 27 -2.51 1.22 -0.81
C VAL A 27 -1.03 1.48 -1.14
N ALA A 28 -0.15 0.99 -0.29
CA ALA A 28 1.29 1.01 -0.50
C ALA A 28 1.74 -0.33 -1.09
N TYR A 29 2.56 -0.32 -2.13
CA TYR A 29 2.98 -1.58 -2.75
C TYR A 29 4.38 -1.51 -3.35
N PHE A 30 5.06 -2.66 -3.35
CA PHE A 30 6.25 -2.91 -4.15
C PHE A 30 5.91 -3.87 -5.29
N SER A 31 6.42 -3.60 -6.49
CA SER A 31 6.22 -4.46 -7.66
C SER A 31 7.47 -4.51 -8.53
N ALA A 32 8.11 -5.68 -8.62
CA ALA A 32 9.30 -5.85 -9.43
C ALA A 32 8.99 -6.10 -10.91
N SER A 33 7.86 -6.77 -11.21
CA SER A 33 7.47 -7.19 -12.58
C SER A 33 6.14 -6.60 -13.06
N GLY A 34 5.54 -5.69 -12.28
CA GLY A 34 4.26 -5.06 -12.62
C GLY A 34 3.01 -5.87 -12.23
N VAL A 35 3.15 -7.12 -11.77
CA VAL A 35 1.99 -7.95 -11.40
C VAL A 35 1.30 -7.38 -10.15
N THR A 36 2.05 -7.16 -9.08
CA THR A 36 1.51 -6.57 -7.83
C THR A 36 0.95 -5.16 -8.08
N ALA A 37 1.59 -4.36 -8.94
CA ALA A 37 1.12 -3.02 -9.30
C ALA A 37 -0.30 -3.02 -9.88
N LYS A 38 -0.61 -3.98 -10.76
CA LYS A 38 -1.97 -4.13 -11.33
C LYS A 38 -3.02 -4.40 -10.25
N VAL A 39 -2.70 -5.29 -9.30
CA VAL A 39 -3.59 -5.62 -8.18
C VAL A 39 -3.75 -4.42 -7.24
N ALA A 40 -2.65 -3.73 -6.92
CA ALA A 40 -2.67 -2.54 -6.08
C ALA A 40 -3.58 -1.45 -6.65
N LYS A 41 -3.54 -1.23 -7.96
CA LYS A 41 -4.43 -0.29 -8.65
C LYS A 41 -5.91 -0.69 -8.50
N GLN A 42 -6.25 -1.97 -8.70
CA GLN A 42 -7.62 -2.46 -8.53
C GLN A 42 -8.13 -2.28 -7.09
N ILE A 43 -7.27 -2.56 -6.09
CA ILE A 43 -7.61 -2.35 -4.67
C ILE A 43 -7.82 -0.85 -4.38
N SER A 44 -6.92 0.02 -4.86
CA SER A 44 -7.04 1.48 -4.69
C SER A 44 -8.35 2.02 -5.28
N GLU A 45 -8.72 1.59 -6.48
CA GLU A 45 -9.97 1.99 -7.13
C GLU A 45 -11.20 1.50 -6.34
N ALA A 46 -11.21 0.24 -5.90
CA ALA A 46 -12.32 -0.35 -5.17
C ALA A 46 -12.50 0.25 -3.76
N ALA A 47 -11.39 0.48 -3.06
CA ALA A 47 -11.38 1.08 -1.71
C ALA A 47 -11.45 2.61 -1.73
N LYS A 48 -11.41 3.25 -2.89
CA LYS A 48 -11.24 4.72 -3.05
C LYS A 48 -10.05 5.24 -2.23
N ALA A 49 -8.96 4.50 -2.25
CA ALA A 49 -7.75 4.71 -1.47
C ALA A 49 -6.69 5.44 -2.28
N ASP A 50 -5.82 6.17 -1.59
CA ASP A 50 -4.62 6.71 -2.20
C ASP A 50 -3.66 5.58 -2.57
N LEU A 51 -2.91 5.74 -3.66
CA LEU A 51 -1.98 4.73 -4.17
C LEU A 51 -0.54 5.24 -4.06
N TYR A 52 0.33 4.41 -3.48
CA TYR A 52 1.75 4.72 -3.33
C TYR A 52 2.64 3.54 -3.73
N GLU A 53 3.56 3.76 -4.66
CA GLU A 53 4.55 2.77 -5.05
C GLU A 53 5.81 2.88 -4.17
N ILE A 54 6.14 1.81 -3.47
CA ILE A 54 7.40 1.65 -2.75
C ILE A 54 8.48 1.38 -3.80
N THR A 55 9.10 2.45 -4.29
CA THR A 55 10.08 2.37 -5.38
C THR A 55 11.48 2.18 -4.80
N PRO A 56 12.22 1.12 -5.18
CA PRO A 56 13.61 0.98 -4.79
C PRO A 56 14.46 2.07 -5.45
N LYS A 57 15.44 2.62 -4.72
CA LYS A 57 16.38 3.64 -5.22
C LYS A 57 17.11 3.16 -6.48
N VAL A 58 17.48 1.89 -6.51
CA VAL A 58 18.03 1.22 -7.68
C VAL A 58 17.02 0.16 -8.13
N LYS A 59 16.44 0.33 -9.31
CA LYS A 59 15.46 -0.63 -9.86
C LYS A 59 16.10 -2.01 -10.05
N TYR A 60 15.31 -3.05 -9.85
CA TYR A 60 15.76 -4.41 -10.11
C TYR A 60 15.77 -4.70 -11.61
N SER A 61 16.90 -5.15 -12.12
CA SER A 61 17.04 -5.72 -13.46
C SER A 61 16.55 -7.18 -13.49
N SER A 62 16.41 -7.75 -14.68
CA SER A 62 16.10 -9.18 -14.82
C SER A 62 17.17 -10.08 -14.19
N ALA A 63 18.44 -9.66 -14.23
CA ALA A 63 19.53 -10.38 -13.57
C ALA A 63 19.40 -10.32 -12.04
N ASP A 64 19.02 -9.17 -11.48
CA ASP A 64 18.78 -8.99 -10.04
C ASP A 64 17.64 -9.87 -9.52
N LEU A 65 16.68 -10.20 -10.37
CA LEU A 65 15.50 -11.01 -10.03
C LEU A 65 15.68 -12.50 -10.29
N ASN A 66 16.85 -12.93 -10.75
CA ASN A 66 17.14 -14.35 -11.01
C ASN A 66 17.28 -15.14 -9.70
N TRP A 67 16.19 -15.62 -9.17
CA TRP A 67 16.13 -16.39 -7.92
C TRP A 67 16.92 -17.71 -7.94
N ARG A 68 17.33 -18.21 -9.14
CA ARG A 68 18.19 -19.39 -9.28
C ARG A 68 19.67 -19.06 -9.09
N ASP A 69 20.04 -17.80 -9.29
CA ASP A 69 21.38 -17.30 -9.03
C ASP A 69 21.49 -16.84 -7.57
N LYS A 70 22.30 -17.55 -6.79
CA LYS A 70 22.56 -17.23 -5.39
C LYS A 70 23.29 -15.89 -5.18
N GLN A 71 23.89 -15.36 -6.25
CA GLN A 71 24.59 -14.07 -6.25
C GLN A 71 23.73 -12.93 -6.79
N SER A 72 22.53 -13.20 -7.30
CA SER A 72 21.61 -12.15 -7.72
C SER A 72 21.25 -11.25 -6.54
N ARG A 73 20.98 -9.98 -6.82
CA ARG A 73 20.68 -9.01 -5.79
C ARG A 73 19.52 -9.46 -4.90
N SER A 74 18.42 -9.92 -5.48
CA SER A 74 17.27 -10.42 -4.70
C SER A 74 17.65 -11.61 -3.81
N SER A 75 18.49 -12.56 -4.31
CA SER A 75 18.95 -13.70 -3.51
C SER A 75 19.82 -13.27 -2.34
N VAL A 76 20.72 -12.31 -2.54
CA VAL A 76 21.59 -11.78 -1.49
C VAL A 76 20.78 -11.03 -0.44
N GLU A 77 19.87 -10.13 -0.88
CA GLU A 77 19.00 -9.36 0.01
C GLU A 77 18.12 -10.29 0.86
N MET A 78 17.49 -11.31 0.26
CA MET A 78 16.59 -12.21 0.99
C MET A 78 17.32 -13.20 1.92
N LYS A 79 18.60 -13.46 1.70
CA LYS A 79 19.43 -14.26 2.61
C LYS A 79 19.79 -13.51 3.89
N ASP A 80 19.99 -12.22 3.81
CA ASP A 80 20.28 -11.36 4.96
C ASP A 80 19.00 -10.75 5.54
N LYS A 81 18.54 -11.27 6.67
CA LYS A 81 17.32 -10.80 7.35
C LYS A 81 17.40 -9.32 7.78
N ASN A 82 18.59 -8.76 7.88
CA ASN A 82 18.82 -7.36 8.23
C ASN A 82 18.91 -6.46 7.00
N SER A 83 18.87 -7.01 5.82
CA SER A 83 18.86 -6.23 4.59
C SER A 83 17.71 -5.23 4.58
N ARG A 84 18.01 -3.98 4.22
CA ARG A 84 17.03 -2.89 4.08
C ARG A 84 17.33 -2.13 2.79
N PRO A 85 16.86 -2.64 1.63
CA PRO A 85 17.04 -1.95 0.36
C PRO A 85 16.52 -0.53 0.43
N GLU A 86 17.32 0.44 -0.02
CA GLU A 86 16.93 1.86 0.00
C GLU A 86 15.75 2.13 -0.93
N MET A 87 14.81 2.95 -0.45
CA MET A 87 13.74 3.52 -1.28
C MET A 87 14.23 4.78 -2.00
N ALA A 88 13.70 5.05 -3.20
CA ALA A 88 13.97 6.26 -3.96
C ALA A 88 13.43 7.51 -3.22
N GLU A 89 12.22 7.37 -2.72
CA GLU A 89 11.50 8.41 -1.98
C GLU A 89 10.70 7.75 -0.85
N ASN A 90 10.40 8.50 0.19
CA ASN A 90 9.44 8.09 1.20
C ASN A 90 8.14 8.87 1.02
N ILE A 91 7.01 8.29 1.43
CA ILE A 91 5.74 9.02 1.48
C ILE A 91 5.88 10.19 2.45
N SER A 92 5.32 11.35 2.09
CA SER A 92 5.50 12.59 2.86
C SER A 92 4.89 12.50 4.27
N SER A 93 3.77 11.80 4.42
CA SER A 93 3.16 11.48 5.71
C SER A 93 2.17 10.34 5.57
N VAL A 94 2.14 9.45 6.55
CA VAL A 94 1.14 8.39 6.71
C VAL A 94 0.09 8.73 7.77
N ASP A 95 0.19 9.88 8.45
CA ASP A 95 -0.63 10.22 9.61
C ASP A 95 -2.13 10.30 9.31
N GLN A 96 -2.47 10.70 8.09
CA GLN A 96 -3.87 10.82 7.65
C GLN A 96 -4.57 9.48 7.43
N TYR A 97 -3.83 8.37 7.34
CA TYR A 97 -4.39 7.05 7.03
C TYR A 97 -4.64 6.25 8.31
N GLU A 98 -5.78 5.59 8.37
CA GLU A 98 -6.17 4.65 9.43
C GLU A 98 -5.92 3.20 9.00
N THR A 99 -6.12 2.94 7.70
CA THR A 99 -5.92 1.62 7.08
C THR A 99 -4.87 1.70 5.99
N ILE A 100 -3.93 0.77 6.01
CA ILE A 100 -2.87 0.66 5.00
C ILE A 100 -2.86 -0.75 4.43
N TYR A 101 -3.25 -0.89 3.16
CA TYR A 101 -2.99 -2.10 2.41
C TYR A 101 -1.52 -2.12 2.00
N ILE A 102 -0.80 -3.22 2.29
CA ILE A 102 0.61 -3.36 1.87
C ILE A 102 0.73 -4.52 0.88
N GLY A 103 1.11 -4.20 -0.35
CA GLY A 103 1.22 -5.14 -1.46
C GLY A 103 2.65 -5.51 -1.82
N PHE A 104 2.91 -6.80 -2.08
CA PHE A 104 4.24 -7.28 -2.47
C PHE A 104 4.20 -8.59 -3.25
N PRO A 105 5.21 -8.87 -4.10
CA PRO A 105 5.45 -10.23 -4.58
C PRO A 105 6.05 -11.07 -3.46
N VAL A 106 5.64 -12.33 -3.30
CA VAL A 106 6.28 -13.21 -2.32
C VAL A 106 7.65 -13.63 -2.84
N TRP A 107 8.72 -13.35 -2.07
CA TRP A 107 10.08 -13.77 -2.32
C TRP A 107 10.56 -14.69 -1.20
N TRP A 108 11.08 -15.91 -1.54
CA TRP A 108 11.52 -16.90 -0.53
C TRP A 108 10.54 -17.05 0.63
N ASP A 109 9.25 -17.13 0.29
CA ASP A 109 8.14 -17.37 1.22
C ASP A 109 7.80 -16.19 2.17
N VAL A 110 8.52 -15.07 2.09
CA VAL A 110 8.28 -13.86 2.90
C VAL A 110 8.11 -12.60 2.03
N ALA A 111 7.83 -11.46 2.65
CA ALA A 111 7.83 -10.17 1.96
C ALA A 111 9.26 -9.75 1.58
N PRO A 112 9.49 -9.12 0.41
CA PRO A 112 10.78 -8.53 0.08
C PRO A 112 11.19 -7.48 1.12
N HIS A 113 12.46 -7.43 1.49
CA HIS A 113 12.94 -6.60 2.60
C HIS A 113 12.79 -5.10 2.39
N ILE A 114 12.48 -4.63 1.17
CA ILE A 114 12.07 -3.24 0.95
C ILE A 114 10.74 -2.90 1.64
N ILE A 115 9.88 -3.89 1.90
CA ILE A 115 8.66 -3.73 2.70
C ILE A 115 9.04 -3.41 4.15
N ASN A 116 10.08 -4.06 4.69
CA ASN A 116 10.60 -3.74 6.02
C ASN A 116 11.14 -2.31 6.05
N THR A 117 11.89 -1.89 5.00
CA THR A 117 12.35 -0.50 4.87
C THR A 117 11.19 0.49 4.92
N PHE A 118 10.10 0.22 4.19
CA PHE A 118 8.90 1.08 4.20
C PHE A 118 8.24 1.14 5.59
N ILE A 119 8.07 -0.01 6.24
CA ILE A 119 7.45 -0.07 7.58
C ILE A 119 8.28 0.71 8.60
N GLU A 120 9.60 0.54 8.59
CA GLU A 120 10.52 1.16 9.53
C GLU A 120 10.72 2.68 9.28
N ALA A 121 10.60 3.11 8.02
CA ALA A 121 10.69 4.54 7.66
C ALA A 121 9.41 5.33 8.00
N ASN A 122 8.32 4.66 8.35
CA ASN A 122 7.02 5.27 8.59
C ASN A 122 6.47 4.89 9.97
N LYS A 123 5.79 5.82 10.63
CA LYS A 123 5.13 5.55 11.92
C LYS A 123 3.78 4.86 11.67
N LEU A 124 3.77 3.54 11.70
CA LEU A 124 2.58 2.74 11.42
C LEU A 124 1.83 2.25 12.67
N GLU A 125 2.30 2.61 13.86
CA GLU A 125 1.64 2.29 15.12
C GLU A 125 0.21 2.89 15.15
N GLY A 126 -0.73 2.11 15.67
CA GLY A 126 -2.14 2.51 15.75
C GLY A 126 -2.92 2.37 14.43
N LYS A 127 -2.25 2.04 13.34
CA LYS A 127 -2.89 1.81 12.03
C LYS A 127 -3.21 0.34 11.80
N THR A 128 -4.25 0.08 11.02
CA THR A 128 -4.58 -1.28 10.57
C THR A 128 -3.83 -1.59 9.28
N ILE A 129 -2.97 -2.59 9.31
CA ILE A 129 -2.19 -3.04 8.14
C ILE A 129 -2.85 -4.29 7.58
N ILE A 130 -3.16 -4.29 6.29
CA ILE A 130 -3.79 -5.40 5.58
C ILE A 130 -2.87 -5.83 4.43
N PRO A 131 -2.10 -6.92 4.58
CA PRO A 131 -1.22 -7.39 3.52
C PRO A 131 -1.99 -8.00 2.36
N PHE A 132 -1.50 -7.79 1.13
CA PHE A 132 -1.88 -8.58 -0.03
C PHE A 132 -0.63 -8.95 -0.83
N ALA A 133 -0.66 -10.09 -1.47
CA ALA A 133 0.51 -10.55 -2.19
C ALA A 133 0.17 -11.18 -3.54
N THR A 134 1.16 -11.19 -4.42
CA THR A 134 1.19 -11.99 -5.64
C THR A 134 2.33 -13.01 -5.54
N SER A 135 2.15 -14.21 -6.08
CA SER A 135 3.17 -15.26 -5.99
C SER A 135 3.05 -16.25 -7.14
N GLY A 136 4.17 -16.79 -7.58
CA GLY A 136 4.22 -17.89 -8.53
C GLY A 136 3.90 -19.27 -7.92
N GLY A 137 3.83 -19.40 -6.57
CA GLY A 137 3.60 -20.71 -5.93
C GLY A 137 3.46 -20.68 -4.41
N SER A 138 4.00 -19.68 -3.72
CA SER A 138 3.91 -19.58 -2.26
C SER A 138 2.59 -18.96 -1.82
N SER A 139 2.12 -19.32 -0.62
CA SER A 139 1.02 -18.62 0.05
C SER A 139 1.51 -17.34 0.73
N ILE A 140 0.59 -16.44 1.09
CA ILE A 140 0.93 -15.24 1.87
C ILE A 140 1.21 -15.52 3.36
N ARG A 141 0.87 -16.69 3.84
CA ARG A 141 0.81 -17.05 5.27
C ARG A 141 2.13 -16.82 6.00
N ASN A 142 3.23 -17.27 5.42
CA ASN A 142 4.56 -17.11 6.03
C ASN A 142 5.03 -15.65 6.00
N SER A 143 4.70 -14.89 4.95
CA SER A 143 4.96 -13.46 4.89
C SER A 143 4.25 -12.70 6.01
N VAL A 144 2.98 -12.99 6.28
CA VAL A 144 2.23 -12.36 7.37
C VAL A 144 2.78 -12.75 8.73
N LYS A 145 3.13 -14.04 8.92
CA LYS A 145 3.75 -14.53 10.15
C LYS A 145 5.09 -13.84 10.43
N ASP A 146 5.92 -13.68 9.41
CA ASP A 146 7.22 -13.02 9.50
C ASP A 146 7.08 -11.55 9.86
N LEU A 147 6.20 -10.82 9.18
CA LEU A 147 5.90 -9.41 9.47
C LEU A 147 5.37 -9.21 10.89
N ARG A 148 4.45 -10.06 11.37
CA ARG A 148 3.95 -10.01 12.75
C ARG A 148 5.02 -10.30 13.80
N SER A 149 5.92 -11.23 13.49
CA SER A 149 7.05 -11.56 14.38
C SER A 149 8.06 -10.43 14.45
N THR A 150 8.32 -9.76 13.32
CA THR A 150 9.27 -8.64 13.23
C THR A 150 8.71 -7.37 13.84
N TYR A 151 7.41 -7.14 13.71
CA TYR A 151 6.72 -5.91 14.16
C TYR A 151 5.56 -6.23 15.12
N PRO A 152 5.83 -6.74 16.33
CA PRO A 152 4.78 -7.19 17.26
C PRO A 152 3.86 -6.07 17.77
N ASN A 153 4.30 -4.81 17.66
CA ASN A 153 3.52 -3.63 18.07
C ASN A 153 2.56 -3.13 16.98
N LEU A 154 2.62 -3.69 15.77
CA LEU A 154 1.74 -3.30 14.68
C LEU A 154 0.49 -4.20 14.58
N THR A 155 -0.64 -3.59 14.24
CA THR A 155 -1.89 -4.33 13.98
C THR A 155 -1.90 -4.84 12.54
N ILE A 156 -1.33 -6.02 12.32
CA ILE A 156 -1.28 -6.66 11.00
C ILE A 156 -2.38 -7.71 10.89
N LYS A 157 -3.33 -7.52 9.98
CA LYS A 157 -4.44 -8.44 9.70
C LYS A 157 -3.96 -9.64 8.87
N ASP A 158 -4.83 -10.65 8.74
CA ASP A 158 -4.59 -11.71 7.76
C ASP A 158 -4.63 -11.10 6.37
N GLY A 159 -3.66 -11.50 5.56
CA GLY A 159 -3.55 -11.02 4.19
C GLY A 159 -4.21 -11.99 3.21
N GLN A 160 -4.29 -11.58 1.95
CA GLN A 160 -4.80 -12.41 0.87
C GLN A 160 -3.80 -12.51 -0.28
N LEU A 161 -3.67 -13.73 -0.83
CA LEU A 161 -2.96 -13.94 -2.09
C LEU A 161 -3.92 -13.59 -3.24
N LEU A 162 -3.53 -12.62 -4.06
CA LEU A 162 -4.36 -12.07 -5.14
C LEU A 162 -3.63 -12.18 -6.49
N ASN A 163 -3.57 -13.41 -7.01
CA ASN A 163 -3.04 -13.67 -8.36
C ASN A 163 -4.15 -13.47 -9.38
N TYR A 164 -4.06 -12.43 -10.22
CA TYR A 164 -5.06 -12.13 -11.27
C TYR A 164 -6.50 -12.12 -10.73
N PRO A 165 -6.80 -11.36 -9.67
CA PRO A 165 -8.11 -11.39 -9.02
C PRO A 165 -9.20 -10.86 -9.94
N THR A 166 -10.38 -11.43 -9.81
CA THR A 166 -11.61 -10.90 -10.38
C THR A 166 -12.04 -9.63 -9.65
N LYS A 167 -12.91 -8.85 -10.28
CA LYS A 167 -13.49 -7.65 -9.63
C LYS A 167 -14.20 -8.01 -8.32
N SER A 168 -14.95 -9.12 -8.29
CA SER A 168 -15.67 -9.57 -7.10
C SER A 168 -14.74 -9.96 -5.95
N GLU A 169 -13.58 -10.59 -6.24
CA GLU A 169 -12.57 -10.90 -5.23
C GLU A 169 -11.96 -9.64 -4.63
N ILE A 170 -11.66 -8.62 -5.45
CA ILE A 170 -11.19 -7.32 -4.96
C ILE A 170 -12.25 -6.64 -4.11
N GLU A 171 -13.50 -6.56 -4.56
CA GLU A 171 -14.59 -5.94 -3.80
C GLU A 171 -14.86 -6.66 -2.47
N SER A 172 -14.64 -7.98 -2.41
CA SER A 172 -14.73 -8.76 -1.18
C SER A 172 -13.56 -8.48 -0.23
N PHE A 173 -12.36 -8.29 -0.77
CA PHE A 173 -11.14 -8.05 0.01
C PHE A 173 -11.12 -6.67 0.68
N VAL A 174 -11.75 -5.67 0.08
CA VAL A 174 -11.75 -4.28 0.61
C VAL A 174 -12.92 -3.95 1.53
N LYS A 175 -13.85 -4.89 1.74
CA LYS A 175 -14.99 -4.78 2.69
C LYS A 175 -14.57 -5.06 4.10
#